data_a07d5e29b7f09501c54aad1b2c1504c3
#
_entry.id   a07d5e29b7f09501c54aad1b2c1504c3
#
_cell.length_a   1.000
_cell.length_b   1.000
_cell.length_c   1.000
_cell.angle_alpha   90.00
_cell.angle_beta   90.00
_cell.angle_gamma   90.00
#
_symmetry.space_group_name_H-M   'P 1'
#
loop_
_entity.id
_entity.type
_entity.pdbx_description
1 polymer ?
#
loop_
_entity_poly.entity_id
_entity_poly.type
_entity_poly.pdbx_seq_one_letter_code
_entity_poly.pdbx_strand_id
1 'polypeptide(L)'
;MELYEAISYRKSIRNYSNKGIKSSLMEEVKGLCNDITYLNEDLNIKVHVIDRGHLIQFLMGKACEVKAPHYIVITSNKGDNYLENIGFVAEEIVLRLISLGLATCWLKCDLKREDVLEFIDLEVVDTDDEEYENKIDAPYAIIAFGYAEKEESLFRSVNSDPDRKRLKKVCKKIDRKWFKVLNSVRIAPSIKNIQPWVFYSNENGFDVYEKKTKKSIANESKISMGIALKHFDIACKNFNMDIKFENIGAKRKRGKNYLMSIVDNEKNTTKE
;
A
#
# COMPACT_ATOMS: atom_id res chain seq x y z
N MET A 1 -12.45 6.13 13.71
CA MET A 1 -11.86 4.76 13.80
C MET A 1 -10.36 4.91 13.70
N GLU A 2 -9.61 4.26 14.59
CA GLU A 2 -8.15 4.26 14.56
C GLU A 2 -7.61 3.43 13.38
N LEU A 3 -6.42 3.78 12.85
CA LEU A 3 -5.85 3.07 11.68
C LEU A 3 -5.64 1.57 11.93
N TYR A 4 -5.26 1.18 13.15
CA TYR A 4 -5.10 -0.22 13.51
C TYR A 4 -6.43 -0.99 13.43
N GLU A 5 -7.53 -0.38 13.85
CA GLU A 5 -8.87 -0.96 13.73
C GLU A 5 -9.28 -1.08 12.26
N ALA A 6 -9.00 -0.05 11.44
CA ALA A 6 -9.30 -0.04 10.02
C ALA A 6 -8.69 -1.25 9.27
N ILE A 7 -7.52 -1.73 9.70
CA ILE A 7 -6.89 -2.96 9.17
C ILE A 7 -7.86 -4.15 9.24
N SER A 8 -8.54 -4.30 10.36
CA SER A 8 -9.44 -5.44 10.59
C SER A 8 -10.77 -5.31 9.82
N TYR A 9 -11.25 -4.09 9.66
CA TYR A 9 -12.54 -3.82 9.01
C TYR A 9 -12.46 -3.64 7.49
N ARG A 10 -11.28 -3.33 6.96
CA ARG A 10 -11.05 -3.10 5.53
C ARG A 10 -11.50 -4.28 4.67
N LYS A 11 -12.27 -4.00 3.66
CA LYS A 11 -12.50 -4.89 2.52
C LYS A 11 -12.49 -4.09 1.21
N SER A 12 -12.26 -4.73 0.08
CA SER A 12 -12.36 -4.09 -1.25
C SER A 12 -13.82 -3.99 -1.64
N ILE A 13 -14.29 -2.75 -1.84
CA ILE A 13 -15.63 -2.44 -2.34
C ILE A 13 -15.52 -2.14 -3.83
N ARG A 14 -16.35 -2.77 -4.66
CA ARG A 14 -16.29 -2.63 -6.12
C ARG A 14 -17.52 -1.93 -6.70
N ASN A 15 -18.59 -1.82 -5.93
CA ASN A 15 -19.82 -1.14 -6.34
C ASN A 15 -19.94 0.16 -5.55
N TYR A 16 -19.94 1.26 -6.27
CA TYR A 16 -19.96 2.61 -5.70
C TYR A 16 -21.26 3.31 -6.05
N SER A 17 -21.74 4.14 -5.12
CA SER A 17 -22.79 5.10 -5.39
C SER A 17 -22.30 6.14 -6.41
N ASN A 18 -23.16 6.54 -7.34
CA ASN A 18 -22.87 7.65 -8.25
C ASN A 18 -22.83 9.02 -7.54
N LYS A 19 -23.20 9.08 -6.26
CA LYS A 19 -23.14 10.29 -5.45
C LYS A 19 -21.70 10.65 -5.14
N GLY A 20 -21.26 11.81 -5.61
CA GLY A 20 -19.99 12.39 -5.21
C GLY A 20 -19.92 12.65 -3.70
N ILE A 21 -18.73 12.64 -3.14
CA ILE A 21 -18.54 13.01 -1.74
C ILE A 21 -18.72 14.53 -1.55
N LYS A 22 -19.11 14.96 -0.34
CA LYS A 22 -19.28 16.38 -0.02
C LYS A 22 -17.94 17.12 -0.14
N SER A 23 -17.98 18.38 -0.56
CA SER A 23 -16.75 19.20 -0.73
C SER A 23 -15.90 19.27 0.54
N SER A 24 -16.52 19.42 1.72
CA SER A 24 -15.78 19.42 2.99
C SER A 24 -15.02 18.09 3.24
N LEU A 25 -15.64 16.96 2.92
CA LEU A 25 -14.99 15.65 3.05
C LEU A 25 -13.91 15.46 1.97
N MET A 26 -14.10 16.03 0.77
CA MET A 26 -13.06 16.00 -0.27
C MET A 26 -11.82 16.80 0.16
N GLU A 27 -11.98 17.95 0.78
CA GLU A 27 -10.86 18.71 1.32
C GLU A 27 -10.14 17.95 2.46
N GLU A 28 -10.88 17.23 3.30
CA GLU A 28 -10.28 16.35 4.31
C GLU A 28 -9.48 15.21 3.65
N VAL A 29 -10.01 14.61 2.58
CA VAL A 29 -9.29 13.59 1.79
C VAL A 29 -8.01 14.17 1.18
N LYS A 30 -8.04 15.36 0.60
CA LYS A 30 -6.83 16.02 0.08
C LYS A 30 -5.82 16.30 1.19
N GLY A 31 -6.29 16.77 2.34
CA GLY A 31 -5.45 17.03 3.51
C GLY A 31 -4.72 15.76 3.98
N LEU A 32 -5.43 14.66 4.13
CA LEU A 32 -4.82 13.40 4.55
C LEU A 32 -3.80 12.82 3.55
N CYS A 33 -3.94 13.13 2.26
CA CYS A 33 -2.99 12.72 1.24
C CYS A 33 -1.64 13.48 1.32
N ASN A 34 -1.62 14.64 1.98
CA ASN A 34 -0.40 15.43 2.21
C ASN A 34 0.30 15.07 3.54
N ASP A 35 -0.41 14.42 4.47
CA ASP A 35 0.08 14.04 5.80
C ASP A 35 0.25 12.52 5.88
N ILE A 36 1.18 11.98 5.12
CA ILE A 36 1.46 10.54 5.02
C ILE A 36 2.90 10.23 5.41
N THR A 37 3.14 8.99 5.85
CA THR A 37 4.49 8.52 6.18
C THR A 37 5.06 7.67 5.05
N TYR A 38 6.35 7.82 4.80
CA TYR A 38 7.09 7.12 3.76
C TYR A 38 7.93 5.99 4.35
N LEU A 39 8.20 4.96 3.55
CA LEU A 39 9.18 3.93 3.85
C LEU A 39 10.61 4.43 3.54
N ASN A 40 10.73 5.27 2.51
CA ASN A 40 11.92 5.98 2.10
C ASN A 40 11.51 7.40 1.65
N GLU A 41 12.03 8.41 2.32
CA GLU A 41 11.72 9.83 2.05
C GLU A 41 12.50 10.42 0.85
N ASP A 42 13.55 9.73 0.38
CA ASP A 42 14.37 10.20 -0.74
C ASP A 42 13.68 10.08 -2.11
N LEU A 43 12.54 9.39 -2.16
CA LEU A 43 11.78 9.14 -3.39
C LEU A 43 10.69 10.19 -3.58
N ASN A 44 10.57 10.71 -4.80
CA ASN A 44 9.53 11.68 -5.16
C ASN A 44 8.17 10.99 -5.39
N ILE A 45 7.51 10.57 -4.30
CA ILE A 45 6.17 10.01 -4.38
C ILE A 45 5.14 11.14 -4.27
N LYS A 46 4.26 11.24 -5.27
CA LYS A 46 3.17 12.21 -5.28
C LYS A 46 1.82 11.49 -5.30
N VAL A 47 0.86 12.05 -4.59
CA VAL A 47 -0.51 11.54 -4.46
C VAL A 47 -1.47 12.51 -5.12
N HIS A 48 -2.20 12.06 -6.11
CA HIS A 48 -3.11 12.88 -6.89
C HIS A 48 -4.55 12.43 -6.67
N VAL A 49 -5.38 13.33 -6.11
CA VAL A 49 -6.82 13.08 -5.91
C VAL A 49 -7.57 13.49 -7.16
N ILE A 50 -8.22 12.56 -7.82
CA ILE A 50 -8.97 12.76 -9.07
C ILE A 50 -10.46 12.79 -8.74
N ASP A 51 -11.02 13.99 -8.68
CA ASP A 51 -12.43 14.24 -8.35
C ASP A 51 -13.38 13.73 -9.43
N ARG A 52 -12.95 13.79 -10.70
CA ARG A 52 -13.73 13.39 -11.88
C ARG A 52 -13.37 11.97 -12.30
N GLY A 53 -13.94 10.98 -11.64
CA GLY A 53 -13.61 9.56 -11.86
C GLY A 53 -13.82 9.07 -13.29
N HIS A 54 -14.70 9.70 -14.07
CA HIS A 54 -14.93 9.36 -15.48
C HIS A 54 -13.67 9.53 -16.35
N LEU A 55 -12.73 10.41 -15.98
CA LEU A 55 -11.44 10.55 -16.68
C LEU A 55 -10.62 9.26 -16.59
N ILE A 56 -10.46 8.71 -15.39
CA ILE A 56 -9.75 7.45 -15.18
C ILE A 56 -10.47 6.30 -15.91
N GLN A 57 -11.81 6.27 -15.85
CA GLN A 57 -12.62 5.25 -16.52
C GLN A 57 -12.44 5.32 -18.04
N PHE A 58 -12.38 6.52 -18.60
CA PHE A 58 -12.16 6.73 -20.03
C PHE A 58 -10.76 6.26 -20.45
N LEU A 59 -9.72 6.68 -19.75
CA LEU A 59 -8.32 6.36 -20.07
C LEU A 59 -8.02 4.86 -19.92
N MET A 60 -8.53 4.23 -18.89
CA MET A 60 -8.34 2.79 -18.68
C MET A 60 -9.28 1.94 -19.57
N GLY A 61 -10.37 2.50 -20.08
CA GLY A 61 -11.32 1.81 -20.92
C GLY A 61 -11.80 0.49 -20.30
N LYS A 62 -11.66 -0.62 -21.04
CA LYS A 62 -12.09 -1.96 -20.59
C LYS A 62 -11.27 -2.51 -19.40
N ALA A 63 -10.08 -1.96 -19.14
CA ALA A 63 -9.26 -2.35 -17.99
C ALA A 63 -9.78 -1.77 -16.66
N CYS A 64 -10.68 -0.76 -16.72
CA CYS A 64 -11.33 -0.22 -15.54
C CYS A 64 -12.50 -1.11 -15.08
N GLU A 65 -12.19 -2.18 -14.37
CA GLU A 65 -13.21 -3.13 -13.87
C GLU A 65 -14.08 -2.55 -12.74
N VAL A 66 -13.62 -1.49 -12.08
CA VAL A 66 -14.30 -0.86 -10.93
C VAL A 66 -14.54 0.61 -11.23
N LYS A 67 -15.81 0.99 -11.42
CA LYS A 67 -16.23 2.36 -11.66
C LYS A 67 -16.58 3.06 -10.36
N ALA A 68 -15.78 4.05 -9.98
CA ALA A 68 -15.97 4.86 -8.78
C ALA A 68 -16.12 6.34 -9.16
N PRO A 69 -16.78 7.17 -8.31
CA PRO A 69 -16.87 8.61 -8.56
C PRO A 69 -15.51 9.31 -8.47
N HIS A 70 -14.58 8.78 -7.68
CA HIS A 70 -13.27 9.38 -7.45
C HIS A 70 -12.17 8.33 -7.45
N TYR A 71 -10.94 8.79 -7.77
CA TYR A 71 -9.75 7.94 -7.72
C TYR A 71 -8.57 8.70 -7.09
N ILE A 72 -7.63 7.96 -6.55
CA ILE A 72 -6.31 8.44 -6.21
C ILE A 72 -5.32 7.75 -7.16
N VAL A 73 -4.48 8.55 -7.80
CA VAL A 73 -3.36 8.10 -8.63
C VAL A 73 -2.08 8.41 -7.88
N ILE A 74 -1.18 7.43 -7.78
CA ILE A 74 0.10 7.63 -7.13
C ILE A 74 1.19 7.53 -8.19
N THR A 75 2.00 8.58 -8.26
CA THR A 75 3.15 8.67 -9.15
C THR A 75 4.44 8.65 -8.35
N SER A 76 5.52 8.24 -8.99
CA SER A 76 6.87 8.26 -8.44
C SER A 76 7.89 8.26 -9.57
N ASN A 77 9.08 8.75 -9.30
CA ASN A 77 10.26 8.37 -10.06
C ASN A 77 10.71 6.96 -9.69
N LYS A 78 11.58 6.37 -10.51
CA LYS A 78 12.19 5.07 -10.20
C LYS A 78 13.39 5.24 -9.27
N GLY A 79 13.53 4.34 -8.32
CA GLY A 79 14.64 4.27 -7.38
C GLY A 79 14.55 2.99 -6.56
N ASP A 80 15.43 2.80 -5.61
CA ASP A 80 15.44 1.59 -4.79
C ASP A 80 14.16 1.48 -3.95
N ASN A 81 13.47 0.33 -4.09
CA ASN A 81 12.23 0.02 -3.39
C ASN A 81 11.08 1.02 -3.62
N TYR A 82 11.06 1.74 -4.76
CA TYR A 82 10.00 2.73 -5.04
C TYR A 82 8.60 2.12 -5.07
N LEU A 83 8.44 0.90 -5.59
CA LEU A 83 7.14 0.21 -5.64
C LEU A 83 6.67 -0.21 -4.24
N GLU A 84 7.58 -0.65 -3.40
CA GLU A 84 7.32 -0.96 -2.01
C GLU A 84 6.93 0.30 -1.23
N ASN A 85 7.61 1.41 -1.49
CA ASN A 85 7.27 2.71 -0.88
C ASN A 85 5.89 3.20 -1.33
N ILE A 86 5.54 3.07 -2.62
CA ILE A 86 4.20 3.35 -3.14
C ILE A 86 3.13 2.51 -2.39
N GLY A 87 3.37 1.22 -2.22
CA GLY A 87 2.45 0.35 -1.48
C GLY A 87 2.29 0.76 -0.02
N PHE A 88 3.38 1.20 0.60
CA PHE A 88 3.42 1.66 1.99
C PHE A 88 2.60 2.95 2.17
N VAL A 89 2.82 3.94 1.33
CA VAL A 89 2.09 5.22 1.31
C VAL A 89 0.61 5.00 1.01
N ALA A 90 0.32 4.29 -0.07
CA ALA A 90 -1.03 4.11 -0.55
C ALA A 90 -1.94 3.33 0.40
N GLU A 91 -1.42 2.33 1.13
CA GLU A 91 -2.23 1.60 2.10
C GLU A 91 -2.56 2.46 3.32
N GLU A 92 -1.69 3.39 3.74
CA GLU A 92 -2.05 4.37 4.77
C GLU A 92 -3.25 5.20 4.34
N ILE A 93 -3.25 5.70 3.09
CA ILE A 93 -4.35 6.47 2.53
C ILE A 93 -5.63 5.61 2.50
N VAL A 94 -5.56 4.37 2.04
CA VAL A 94 -6.69 3.43 2.03
C VAL A 94 -7.30 3.29 3.42
N LEU A 95 -6.49 3.10 4.44
CA LEU A 95 -6.97 2.92 5.81
C LEU A 95 -7.56 4.21 6.39
N ARG A 96 -6.97 5.38 6.08
CA ARG A 96 -7.51 6.69 6.47
C ARG A 96 -8.86 6.95 5.79
N LEU A 97 -9.02 6.65 4.49
CA LEU A 97 -10.30 6.76 3.77
C LEU A 97 -11.39 5.90 4.41
N ILE A 98 -11.04 4.67 4.81
CA ILE A 98 -11.98 3.79 5.51
C ILE A 98 -12.37 4.37 6.86
N SER A 99 -11.44 4.99 7.59
CA SER A 99 -11.72 5.67 8.87
C SER A 99 -12.68 6.85 8.71
N LEU A 100 -12.70 7.50 7.54
CA LEU A 100 -13.65 8.53 7.14
C LEU A 100 -15.01 7.97 6.66
N GLY A 101 -15.20 6.66 6.64
CA GLY A 101 -16.42 6.02 6.17
C GLY A 101 -16.53 5.92 4.64
N LEU A 102 -15.40 5.98 3.93
CA LEU A 102 -15.34 5.84 2.48
C LEU A 102 -14.94 4.43 2.07
N ALA A 103 -15.62 3.92 1.04
CA ALA A 103 -15.29 2.66 0.39
C ALA A 103 -14.03 2.81 -0.45
N THR A 104 -13.21 1.76 -0.50
CA THR A 104 -11.97 1.75 -1.27
C THR A 104 -11.79 0.45 -2.06
N CYS A 105 -11.09 0.55 -3.19
CA CYS A 105 -10.61 -0.60 -3.94
C CYS A 105 -9.27 -0.31 -4.62
N TRP A 106 -8.29 -1.18 -4.38
CA TRP A 106 -7.05 -1.20 -5.14
C TRP A 106 -7.32 -1.67 -6.57
N LEU A 107 -6.78 -0.94 -7.56
CA LEU A 107 -6.82 -1.29 -8.97
C LEU A 107 -5.41 -1.53 -9.51
N LYS A 108 -5.33 -2.35 -10.56
CA LYS A 108 -4.12 -2.41 -11.37
C LYS A 108 -3.96 -1.08 -12.11
N CYS A 109 -2.79 -0.50 -12.06
CA CYS A 109 -2.49 0.71 -12.83
C CYS A 109 -2.02 0.31 -14.23
N ASP A 110 -2.87 0.56 -15.22
CA ASP A 110 -2.56 0.41 -16.64
C ASP A 110 -2.45 1.79 -17.35
N LEU A 111 -2.40 2.90 -16.57
CA LEU A 111 -2.16 4.25 -17.08
C LEU A 111 -0.68 4.43 -17.44
N LYS A 112 -0.43 5.12 -18.53
CA LYS A 112 0.89 5.61 -18.91
C LYS A 112 1.06 7.04 -18.45
N ARG A 113 2.29 7.53 -18.43
CA ARG A 113 2.61 8.91 -18.11
C ARG A 113 1.84 9.89 -19.01
N GLU A 114 1.85 9.64 -20.32
CA GLU A 114 1.20 10.49 -21.33
C GLU A 114 -0.29 10.63 -21.08
N ASP A 115 -0.94 9.55 -20.60
CA ASP A 115 -2.39 9.53 -20.33
C ASP A 115 -2.78 10.48 -19.19
N VAL A 116 -1.86 10.73 -18.24
CA VAL A 116 -2.17 11.48 -17.02
C VAL A 116 -1.72 12.95 -17.07
N LEU A 117 -0.86 13.33 -18.02
CA LEU A 117 -0.35 14.70 -18.16
C LEU A 117 -1.45 15.76 -18.37
N GLU A 118 -2.60 15.37 -18.91
CA GLU A 118 -3.72 16.31 -19.15
C GLU A 118 -4.43 16.76 -17.86
N PHE A 119 -4.26 16.01 -16.75
CA PHE A 119 -4.98 16.29 -15.50
C PHE A 119 -4.16 16.10 -14.23
N ILE A 120 -2.91 15.68 -14.36
CA ILE A 120 -1.91 15.61 -13.28
C ILE A 120 -0.72 16.45 -13.70
N ASP A 121 -0.35 17.42 -12.87
CA ASP A 121 0.84 18.24 -13.08
C ASP A 121 2.09 17.42 -12.74
N LEU A 122 2.70 16.83 -13.78
CA LEU A 122 3.98 16.15 -13.70
C LEU A 122 5.04 16.98 -14.39
N GLU A 123 6.24 17.04 -13.84
CA GLU A 123 7.36 17.75 -14.45
C GLU A 123 7.59 17.26 -15.88
N VAL A 124 7.53 18.18 -16.85
CA VAL A 124 7.86 17.90 -18.24
C VAL A 124 9.37 17.86 -18.35
N VAL A 125 9.95 16.71 -18.58
CA VAL A 125 11.38 16.55 -18.84
C VAL A 125 11.56 16.41 -20.35
N ASP A 126 12.20 17.39 -20.94
CA ASP A 126 12.39 17.54 -22.40
C ASP A 126 13.77 16.97 -22.81
N THR A 127 14.04 15.69 -22.51
CA THR A 127 15.31 15.08 -22.90
C THR A 127 15.14 13.62 -23.32
N ASP A 128 15.76 13.30 -24.47
CA ASP A 128 15.91 11.94 -25.03
C ASP A 128 17.02 11.11 -24.32
N ASP A 129 17.44 11.50 -23.10
CA ASP A 129 18.55 10.86 -22.40
C ASP A 129 18.05 9.73 -21.48
N GLU A 130 18.50 8.51 -21.70
CA GLU A 130 18.12 7.31 -20.92
C GLU A 130 18.40 7.46 -19.41
N GLU A 131 19.37 8.29 -19.00
CA GLU A 131 19.66 8.56 -17.60
C GLU A 131 18.53 9.36 -16.92
N TYR A 132 17.76 10.12 -17.68
CA TYR A 132 16.60 10.86 -17.20
C TYR A 132 15.32 10.01 -17.09
N GLU A 133 15.22 8.89 -17.82
CA GLU A 133 14.02 8.03 -17.79
C GLU A 133 13.68 7.52 -16.37
N ASN A 134 14.69 7.31 -15.53
CA ASN A 134 14.53 6.89 -14.15
C ASN A 134 14.16 8.05 -13.20
N LYS A 135 14.35 9.29 -13.61
CA LYS A 135 14.02 10.51 -12.82
C LYS A 135 12.61 11.01 -13.12
N ILE A 136 11.95 10.46 -14.14
CA ILE A 136 10.64 10.91 -14.59
C ILE A 136 9.54 10.25 -13.75
N ASP A 137 8.64 11.06 -13.20
CA ASP A 137 7.47 10.59 -12.49
C ASP A 137 6.51 9.87 -13.42
N ALA A 138 6.04 8.69 -13.03
CA ALA A 138 5.04 7.92 -13.75
C ALA A 138 3.99 7.33 -12.80
N PRO A 139 2.76 7.03 -13.26
CA PRO A 139 1.73 6.43 -12.43
C PRO A 139 2.00 4.93 -12.19
N TYR A 140 1.86 4.48 -10.94
CA TYR A 140 2.09 3.09 -10.55
C TYR A 140 0.96 2.45 -9.76
N ALA A 141 0.12 3.25 -9.11
CA ALA A 141 -0.99 2.72 -8.32
C ALA A 141 -2.24 3.58 -8.51
N ILE A 142 -3.39 2.91 -8.48
CA ILE A 142 -4.72 3.53 -8.53
C ILE A 142 -5.57 2.97 -7.41
N ILE A 143 -6.24 3.85 -6.68
CA ILE A 143 -7.22 3.51 -5.67
C ILE A 143 -8.55 4.14 -6.05
N ALA A 144 -9.58 3.34 -6.26
CA ALA A 144 -10.95 3.81 -6.38
C ALA A 144 -11.51 4.13 -5.00
N PHE A 145 -12.24 5.26 -4.85
CA PHE A 145 -12.89 5.60 -3.59
C PHE A 145 -14.20 6.36 -3.78
N GLY A 146 -15.04 6.34 -2.74
CA GLY A 146 -16.34 7.00 -2.71
C GLY A 146 -17.28 6.33 -1.71
N TYR A 147 -18.56 6.67 -1.76
CA TYR A 147 -19.56 5.94 -0.97
C TYR A 147 -19.86 4.58 -1.59
N ALA A 148 -19.99 3.53 -0.77
CA ALA A 148 -20.46 2.23 -1.23
C ALA A 148 -21.86 2.34 -1.83
N GLU A 149 -22.16 1.54 -2.87
CA GLU A 149 -23.51 1.43 -3.40
C GLU A 149 -24.39 0.68 -2.41
N LYS A 150 -25.52 1.30 -2.03
CA LYS A 150 -26.50 0.80 -1.04
C LYS A 150 -25.83 0.39 0.27
N GLU A 151 -26.55 0.22 1.29
CA GLU A 151 -26.16 -0.22 2.63
C GLU A 151 -25.32 -1.52 2.69
N GLU A 152 -24.62 -1.81 1.61
CA GLU A 152 -23.61 -2.86 1.59
C GLU A 152 -22.60 -2.52 2.66
N SER A 153 -22.52 -3.36 3.66
CA SER A 153 -21.63 -3.21 4.79
C SER A 153 -20.27 -2.70 4.29
N LEU A 154 -19.98 -1.42 4.57
CA LEU A 154 -18.70 -0.79 4.25
C LEU A 154 -17.54 -1.59 4.87
N PHE A 155 -17.82 -2.25 5.96
CA PHE A 155 -16.84 -2.97 6.76
C PHE A 155 -16.98 -4.49 6.61
N ARG A 156 -15.85 -5.17 6.77
CA ARG A 156 -15.85 -6.61 6.96
C ARG A 156 -16.55 -6.95 8.28
N SER A 157 -17.34 -8.01 8.31
CA SER A 157 -17.91 -8.50 9.56
C SER A 157 -16.80 -8.92 10.53
N VAL A 158 -16.93 -8.54 11.80
CA VAL A 158 -15.97 -8.85 12.87
C VAL A 158 -15.69 -10.36 12.98
N ASN A 159 -16.68 -11.18 12.67
CA ASN A 159 -16.60 -12.65 12.75
C ASN A 159 -16.09 -13.29 11.45
N SER A 160 -15.80 -12.52 10.39
CA SER A 160 -15.30 -13.06 9.13
C SER A 160 -13.77 -13.05 9.10
N ASP A 161 -13.15 -14.23 9.06
CA ASP A 161 -11.72 -14.32 8.74
C ASP A 161 -11.54 -14.16 7.22
N PRO A 162 -10.74 -13.18 6.76
CA PRO A 162 -10.50 -13.02 5.33
C PRO A 162 -9.75 -14.24 4.78
N ASP A 163 -9.99 -14.60 3.52
CA ASP A 163 -9.21 -15.63 2.83
C ASP A 163 -7.74 -15.20 2.78
N ARG A 164 -6.96 -15.69 3.72
CA ARG A 164 -5.54 -15.38 3.88
C ARG A 164 -4.76 -16.63 4.29
N LYS A 165 -3.48 -16.63 3.94
CA LYS A 165 -2.56 -17.67 4.38
C LYS A 165 -2.51 -17.73 5.90
N ARG A 166 -2.37 -18.95 6.45
CA ARG A 166 -2.18 -19.13 7.89
C ARG A 166 -0.94 -18.38 8.37
N LEU A 167 -0.96 -17.85 9.57
CA LEU A 167 0.12 -17.03 10.14
C LEU A 167 1.51 -17.70 10.05
N LYS A 168 1.58 -19.02 10.25
CA LYS A 168 2.82 -19.80 10.08
C LYS A 168 3.42 -19.79 8.67
N LYS A 169 2.67 -19.33 7.64
CA LYS A 169 3.17 -19.13 6.28
C LYS A 169 3.70 -17.70 6.06
N VAL A 170 3.29 -16.76 6.93
CA VAL A 170 3.81 -15.39 7.01
C VAL A 170 5.12 -15.40 7.80
N CYS A 171 5.11 -16.00 8.98
CA CYS A 171 6.30 -16.19 9.82
C CYS A 171 6.28 -17.57 10.48
N LYS A 172 7.41 -18.29 10.46
CA LYS A 172 7.47 -19.66 10.99
C LYS A 172 7.62 -19.73 12.50
N LYS A 173 8.45 -18.85 13.07
CA LYS A 173 8.71 -18.75 14.51
C LYS A 173 8.25 -17.37 14.96
N ILE A 174 7.24 -17.33 15.81
CA ILE A 174 6.59 -16.11 16.22
C ILE A 174 6.68 -16.05 17.74
N ASP A 175 7.37 -15.02 18.22
CA ASP A 175 7.35 -14.66 19.62
C ASP A 175 5.98 -14.06 19.98
N ARG A 176 5.52 -14.28 21.20
CA ARG A 176 4.22 -13.79 21.72
C ARG A 176 4.09 -12.27 21.57
N LYS A 177 5.18 -11.53 21.77
CA LYS A 177 5.27 -10.06 21.57
C LYS A 177 4.75 -9.66 20.19
N TRP A 178 5.11 -10.40 19.13
CA TRP A 178 4.85 -10.08 17.72
C TRP A 178 3.57 -10.69 17.13
N PHE A 179 2.85 -11.49 17.91
CA PHE A 179 1.69 -12.23 17.39
C PHE A 179 0.62 -11.32 16.78
N LYS A 180 0.24 -10.24 17.49
CA LYS A 180 -0.79 -9.29 17.03
C LYS A 180 -0.30 -8.51 15.82
N VAL A 181 0.96 -8.06 15.80
CA VAL A 181 1.58 -7.33 14.68
C VAL A 181 1.59 -8.19 13.42
N LEU A 182 2.10 -9.41 13.50
CA LEU A 182 2.15 -10.32 12.36
C LEU A 182 0.77 -10.78 11.89
N ASN A 183 -0.23 -10.81 12.77
CA ASN A 183 -1.61 -11.09 12.36
C ASN A 183 -2.21 -9.93 11.57
N SER A 184 -1.87 -8.67 11.88
CA SER A 184 -2.24 -7.50 11.07
C SER A 184 -1.62 -7.57 9.67
N VAL A 185 -0.36 -7.97 9.57
CA VAL A 185 0.33 -8.24 8.29
C VAL A 185 -0.36 -9.37 7.52
N ARG A 186 -0.78 -10.44 8.20
CA ARG A 186 -1.47 -11.59 7.58
C ARG A 186 -2.70 -11.18 6.80
N ILE A 187 -3.47 -10.20 7.31
CA ILE A 187 -4.72 -9.76 6.70
C ILE A 187 -4.57 -8.63 5.69
N ALA A 188 -3.36 -8.17 5.43
CA ALA A 188 -3.06 -7.17 4.41
C ALA A 188 -3.57 -7.58 3.01
N PRO A 189 -4.05 -6.64 2.18
CA PRO A 189 -4.42 -6.95 0.80
C PRO A 189 -3.20 -7.19 -0.07
N SER A 190 -3.39 -7.90 -1.16
CA SER A 190 -2.35 -8.09 -2.18
C SER A 190 -2.98 -8.37 -3.53
N ILE A 191 -2.25 -8.09 -4.61
CA ILE A 191 -2.69 -8.41 -5.97
C ILE A 191 -3.09 -9.89 -6.07
N LYS A 192 -4.26 -10.16 -6.64
CA LYS A 192 -4.78 -11.53 -6.78
C LYS A 192 -4.64 -12.40 -5.53
N ASN A 193 -4.60 -11.78 -4.36
CA ASN A 193 -4.45 -12.42 -3.05
C ASN A 193 -3.18 -13.30 -2.92
N ILE A 194 -2.09 -12.98 -3.63
CA ILE A 194 -0.87 -13.80 -3.66
C ILE A 194 -0.11 -13.81 -2.33
N GLN A 195 -0.20 -12.72 -1.55
CA GLN A 195 0.46 -12.56 -0.24
C GLN A 195 1.94 -12.96 -0.33
N PRO A 196 2.79 -12.12 -0.99
CA PRO A 196 4.14 -12.51 -1.36
C PRO A 196 5.13 -12.50 -0.20
N TRP A 197 4.81 -11.88 0.89
CA TRP A 197 5.67 -11.64 2.06
C TRP A 197 5.98 -12.90 2.86
N VAL A 198 7.20 -12.94 3.40
CA VAL A 198 7.65 -13.91 4.41
C VAL A 198 8.60 -13.21 5.37
N PHE A 199 8.32 -13.34 6.65
CA PHE A 199 9.14 -12.80 7.73
C PHE A 199 9.95 -13.93 8.37
N TYR A 200 11.21 -13.68 8.62
CA TYR A 200 12.09 -14.57 9.37
C TYR A 200 12.56 -13.84 10.61
N SER A 201 12.21 -14.35 11.76
CA SER A 201 12.70 -13.84 13.04
C SER A 201 14.22 -13.98 13.12
N ASN A 202 14.90 -12.93 13.54
CA ASN A 202 16.32 -12.87 13.87
C ASN A 202 16.51 -12.30 15.29
N GLU A 203 17.75 -12.10 15.73
CA GLU A 203 18.05 -11.60 17.08
C GLU A 203 17.50 -10.20 17.34
N ASN A 204 17.46 -9.35 16.32
CA ASN A 204 17.09 -7.93 16.44
C ASN A 204 15.68 -7.62 15.93
N GLY A 205 14.94 -8.61 15.43
CA GLY A 205 13.58 -8.40 14.86
C GLY A 205 13.28 -9.37 13.72
N PHE A 206 13.19 -8.88 12.49
CA PHE A 206 12.80 -9.70 11.33
C PHE A 206 13.59 -9.34 10.08
N ASP A 207 13.95 -10.37 9.29
CA ASP A 207 14.31 -10.22 7.89
C ASP A 207 13.07 -10.46 7.02
N VAL A 208 12.76 -9.53 6.14
CA VAL A 208 11.59 -9.55 5.27
C VAL A 208 12.01 -9.97 3.86
N TYR A 209 11.29 -10.95 3.32
CA TYR A 209 11.54 -11.47 1.98
C TYR A 209 10.27 -11.47 1.15
N GLU A 210 10.43 -11.15 -0.12
CA GLU A 210 9.43 -11.37 -1.15
C GLU A 210 9.60 -12.78 -1.75
N LYS A 211 8.52 -13.55 -1.89
CA LYS A 211 8.50 -14.77 -2.70
C LYS A 211 8.57 -14.40 -4.16
N LYS A 212 9.39 -15.11 -4.94
CA LYS A 212 9.45 -14.94 -6.39
C LYS A 212 8.07 -15.13 -7.00
N THR A 213 7.66 -14.19 -7.82
CA THR A 213 6.39 -14.15 -8.54
C THR A 213 6.61 -14.22 -10.05
N LYS A 214 5.53 -14.36 -10.82
CA LYS A 214 5.59 -14.27 -12.28
C LYS A 214 5.94 -12.83 -12.70
N LYS A 215 6.70 -12.66 -13.79
CA LYS A 215 7.07 -11.36 -14.35
C LYS A 215 5.86 -10.43 -14.54
N SER A 216 4.72 -10.98 -15.01
CA SER A 216 3.50 -10.24 -15.30
C SER A 216 2.80 -9.60 -14.10
N ILE A 217 3.23 -9.88 -12.87
CA ILE A 217 2.68 -9.32 -11.62
C ILE A 217 3.81 -8.91 -10.66
N ALA A 218 5.03 -8.73 -11.17
CA ALA A 218 6.19 -8.44 -10.33
C ALA A 218 6.10 -7.07 -9.66
N ASN A 219 5.65 -6.05 -10.38
CA ASN A 219 5.48 -4.70 -9.84
C ASN A 219 4.40 -4.67 -8.76
N GLU A 220 3.24 -5.27 -9.05
CA GLU A 220 2.14 -5.33 -8.09
C GLU A 220 2.48 -6.21 -6.87
N SER A 221 3.37 -7.19 -7.03
CA SER A 221 3.90 -7.96 -5.92
C SER A 221 4.73 -7.09 -4.98
N LYS A 222 5.60 -6.24 -5.51
CA LYS A 222 6.39 -5.29 -4.75
C LYS A 222 5.52 -4.25 -4.04
N ILE A 223 4.51 -3.68 -4.72
CA ILE A 223 3.50 -2.82 -4.08
C ILE A 223 2.84 -3.57 -2.92
N SER A 224 2.48 -4.84 -3.11
CA SER A 224 1.89 -5.67 -2.05
C SER A 224 2.84 -5.88 -0.86
N MET A 225 4.17 -5.90 -1.07
CA MET A 225 5.14 -5.91 0.03
C MET A 225 5.06 -4.63 0.86
N GLY A 226 5.00 -3.46 0.22
CA GLY A 226 4.82 -2.17 0.90
C GLY A 226 3.55 -2.10 1.73
N ILE A 227 2.44 -2.60 1.19
CA ILE A 227 1.16 -2.73 1.92
C ILE A 227 1.35 -3.55 3.21
N ALA A 228 2.04 -4.68 3.13
CA ALA A 228 2.30 -5.54 4.29
C ALA A 228 3.19 -4.84 5.33
N LEU A 229 4.20 -4.07 4.90
CA LEU A 229 5.06 -3.28 5.77
C LEU A 229 4.28 -2.15 6.46
N LYS A 230 3.33 -1.49 5.78
CA LYS A 230 2.46 -0.48 6.40
C LYS A 230 1.57 -1.08 7.49
N HIS A 231 1.01 -2.27 7.26
CA HIS A 231 0.26 -2.96 8.32
C HIS A 231 1.15 -3.30 9.52
N PHE A 232 2.41 -3.67 9.27
CA PHE A 232 3.39 -3.91 10.34
C PHE A 232 3.67 -2.63 11.15
N ASP A 233 3.95 -1.51 10.45
CA ASP A 233 4.22 -0.20 11.03
C ASP A 233 3.06 0.31 11.91
N ILE A 234 1.85 0.33 11.36
CA ILE A 234 0.65 0.76 12.08
C ILE A 234 0.42 -0.09 13.33
N ALA A 235 0.58 -1.40 13.22
CA ALA A 235 0.43 -2.28 14.37
C ALA A 235 1.50 -2.04 15.44
N CYS A 236 2.76 -1.82 15.05
CA CYS A 236 3.82 -1.46 15.99
C CYS A 236 3.52 -0.14 16.70
N LYS A 237 3.13 0.90 15.97
CA LYS A 237 2.73 2.19 16.55
C LYS A 237 1.57 2.04 17.55
N ASN A 238 0.56 1.24 17.21
CA ASN A 238 -0.58 0.98 18.09
C ASN A 238 -0.18 0.26 19.40
N PHE A 239 0.86 -0.55 19.37
CA PHE A 239 1.38 -1.27 20.55
C PHE A 239 2.61 -0.60 21.20
N ASN A 240 2.91 0.65 20.83
CA ASN A 240 4.06 1.42 21.32
C ASN A 240 5.40 0.67 21.15
N MET A 241 5.55 -0.05 20.04
CA MET A 241 6.78 -0.76 19.70
C MET A 241 7.62 0.12 18.77
N ASP A 242 8.83 0.46 19.19
CA ASP A 242 9.76 1.25 18.39
C ASP A 242 10.56 0.36 17.44
N ILE A 243 10.42 0.60 16.15
CA ILE A 243 11.05 -0.18 15.07
C ILE A 243 11.67 0.73 14.02
N LYS A 244 12.66 0.17 13.30
CA LYS A 244 13.22 0.78 12.09
C LYS A 244 13.21 -0.21 10.94
N PHE A 245 12.99 0.31 9.72
CA PHE A 245 13.17 -0.41 8.46
C PHE A 245 14.56 -0.12 7.91
N GLU A 246 15.40 -1.13 7.78
CA GLU A 246 16.80 -0.97 7.39
C GLU A 246 17.24 -2.00 6.35
N ASN A 247 18.11 -1.61 5.44
CA ASN A 247 18.75 -2.54 4.51
C ASN A 247 20.14 -2.95 5.01
N ILE A 248 20.18 -3.84 5.98
CA ILE A 248 21.41 -4.35 6.58
C ILE A 248 21.92 -5.65 5.95
N GLY A 249 21.21 -6.16 4.96
CA GLY A 249 21.49 -7.42 4.32
C GLY A 249 21.10 -8.64 5.16
N ALA A 250 20.75 -9.74 4.50
CA ALA A 250 20.42 -10.98 5.19
C ALA A 250 20.78 -12.23 4.36
N LYS A 251 20.76 -13.39 5.01
CA LYS A 251 21.11 -14.68 4.37
C LYS A 251 20.18 -14.98 3.19
N ARG A 252 20.78 -15.33 2.05
CA ARG A 252 20.03 -15.75 0.85
C ARG A 252 19.06 -16.89 1.16
N LYS A 253 17.80 -16.75 0.73
CA LYS A 253 16.76 -17.79 0.86
C LYS A 253 16.32 -18.28 -0.53
N ARG A 254 16.32 -19.58 -0.75
CA ARG A 254 15.90 -20.15 -2.03
C ARG A 254 14.47 -19.73 -2.41
N GLY A 255 14.31 -19.23 -3.64
CA GLY A 255 13.00 -18.81 -4.18
C GLY A 255 12.44 -17.53 -3.54
N LYS A 256 13.28 -16.71 -2.89
CA LYS A 256 12.90 -15.45 -2.27
C LYS A 256 13.95 -14.39 -2.51
N ASN A 257 13.51 -13.14 -2.57
CA ASN A 257 14.36 -11.97 -2.61
C ASN A 257 14.30 -11.31 -1.24
N TYR A 258 15.45 -10.98 -0.65
CA TYR A 258 15.52 -10.14 0.55
C TYR A 258 15.07 -8.74 0.16
N LEU A 259 14.23 -8.15 1.00
CA LEU A 259 13.77 -6.79 0.82
C LEU A 259 14.48 -5.86 1.82
N MET A 260 14.27 -6.09 3.10
CA MET A 260 14.84 -5.30 4.19
C MET A 260 14.73 -6.04 5.51
N SER A 261 15.32 -5.49 6.54
CA SER A 261 15.13 -5.94 7.93
C SER A 261 14.30 -4.95 8.71
N ILE A 262 13.55 -5.45 9.68
CA ILE A 262 12.84 -4.67 10.69
C ILE A 262 13.58 -4.86 11.99
N VAL A 263 14.11 -3.77 12.51
CA VAL A 263 14.93 -3.75 13.74
C VAL A 263 14.07 -3.26 14.90
N ASP A 264 14.04 -4.02 15.98
CA ASP A 264 13.40 -3.69 17.25
C ASP A 264 14.39 -2.86 18.11
N ASN A 265 14.14 -1.56 18.24
CA ASN A 265 15.06 -0.65 18.93
C ASN A 265 15.16 -0.93 20.44
N GLU A 266 14.12 -1.50 21.07
CA GLU A 266 14.16 -1.86 22.50
C GLU A 266 15.23 -2.92 22.83
N LYS A 267 15.56 -3.79 21.85
CA LYS A 267 16.61 -4.80 22.04
C LYS A 267 18.03 -4.25 21.90
N ASN A 268 18.19 -3.11 21.24
CA ASN A 268 19.51 -2.48 21.08
C ASN A 268 19.94 -1.67 22.29
N THR A 269 19.00 -1.11 23.07
CA THR A 269 19.28 -0.36 24.31
C THR A 269 19.72 -1.24 25.48
N THR A 270 19.55 -2.55 25.41
CA THR A 270 19.95 -3.50 26.50
C THR A 270 21.35 -4.10 26.30
N LYS A 271 22.10 -3.69 25.28
CA LYS A 271 23.46 -4.21 25.00
C LYS A 271 24.60 -3.19 25.28
N GLU A 272 24.28 -2.00 25.77
CA GLU A 272 25.22 -1.05 26.39
C GLU A 272 25.15 -1.20 27.91
#